data_932bfe1ad39930f6954e60554322e388
#
_entry.id   932bfe1ad39930f6954e60554322e388
#
_cell.length_a   1.000
_cell.length_b   1.000
_cell.length_c   1.000
_cell.angle_alpha   90.00
_cell.angle_beta   90.00
_cell.angle_gamma   90.00
#
_symmetry.space_group_name_H-M   'P 1'
#
loop_
_entity.id
_entity.type
_entity.pdbx_description
1 polymer ?
#
loop_
_entity_poly.entity_id
_entity_poly.type
_entity_poly.pdbx_seq_one_letter_code
_entity_poly.pdbx_strand_id
1 'polypeptide(L)'
;EQKDYDSFRKRAYKMVEFYDLKGWNYAKHIFDINVEIVPNVEAKCIDVTMSKFGEGDILYTLDGSDPLTNGIKYTEALKLTENAKLRAIVKRAKSVGKEFKTDIELSKSSMKPITLKNEPHENYRFDGANTLIDGLSGGKNYKTGRWIAFFGENLDAKIDMIEEQEISNLSFQCNLTKGDWIFNRL
;
A
#
# COMPACT_ATOMS: atom_id res chain seq x y z
N GLU A 1 34.08 3.07 1.50
CA GLU A 1 33.71 2.16 2.59
C GLU A 1 32.40 1.46 2.20
N GLN A 2 32.44 0.14 2.02
CA GLN A 2 31.26 -0.64 1.65
C GLN A 2 30.33 -0.70 2.88
N LYS A 3 29.13 -0.16 2.75
CA LYS A 3 28.13 -0.17 3.83
C LYS A 3 27.60 -1.59 4.03
N ASP A 4 28.03 -2.26 5.08
CA ASP A 4 27.48 -3.57 5.50
C ASP A 4 26.18 -3.38 6.28
N TYR A 5 25.09 -3.35 5.54
CA TYR A 5 23.75 -3.14 6.07
C TYR A 5 23.28 -4.32 6.94
N ASP A 6 23.66 -5.56 6.62
CA ASP A 6 23.26 -6.73 7.39
C ASP A 6 23.95 -6.79 8.75
N SER A 7 25.23 -6.45 8.81
CA SER A 7 25.94 -6.30 10.08
C SER A 7 25.37 -5.17 10.93
N PHE A 8 25.01 -4.03 10.30
CA PHE A 8 24.31 -2.94 10.99
C PHE A 8 22.98 -3.41 11.59
N ARG A 9 22.16 -4.12 10.82
CA ARG A 9 20.86 -4.65 11.30
C ARG A 9 21.03 -5.57 12.51
N LYS A 10 22.01 -6.48 12.48
CA LYS A 10 22.30 -7.37 13.62
C LYS A 10 22.69 -6.61 14.87
N ARG A 11 23.54 -5.58 14.73
CA ARG A 11 23.94 -4.74 15.87
C ARG A 11 22.77 -3.89 16.40
N ALA A 12 21.96 -3.33 15.50
CA ALA A 12 20.78 -2.56 15.88
C ALA A 12 19.78 -3.42 16.67
N TYR A 13 19.58 -4.68 16.26
CA TYR A 13 18.73 -5.61 17.00
C TYR A 13 19.21 -5.84 18.44
N LYS A 14 20.50 -6.14 18.62
CA LYS A 14 21.09 -6.29 19.95
C LYS A 14 20.99 -5.02 20.81
N MET A 15 21.12 -3.86 20.19
CA MET A 15 20.97 -2.58 20.89
C MET A 15 19.54 -2.38 21.40
N VAL A 16 18.56 -2.79 20.63
CA VAL A 16 17.14 -2.73 21.00
C VAL A 16 16.83 -3.67 22.16
N GLU A 17 17.34 -4.90 22.14
CA GLU A 17 17.22 -5.81 23.29
C GLU A 17 17.80 -5.18 24.57
N PHE A 18 18.93 -4.50 24.46
CA PHE A 18 19.51 -3.76 25.57
C PHE A 18 18.62 -2.61 26.05
N TYR A 19 17.99 -1.86 25.14
CA TYR A 19 17.05 -0.79 25.48
C TYR A 19 15.81 -1.33 26.21
N ASP A 20 15.27 -2.46 25.76
CA ASP A 20 14.15 -3.13 26.42
C ASP A 20 14.54 -3.61 27.85
N LEU A 21 15.73 -4.17 28.02
CA LEU A 21 16.26 -4.56 29.35
C LEU A 21 16.41 -3.37 30.30
N LYS A 22 16.78 -2.21 29.78
CA LYS A 22 16.94 -0.96 30.56
C LYS A 22 15.63 -0.20 30.76
N GLY A 23 14.53 -0.63 30.14
CA GLY A 23 13.25 0.07 30.17
C GLY A 23 13.28 1.43 29.46
N TRP A 24 14.21 1.64 28.51
CA TRP A 24 14.32 2.88 27.78
C TRP A 24 13.26 2.97 26.70
N ASN A 25 12.70 4.16 26.51
CA ASN A 25 11.77 4.40 25.44
C ASN A 25 12.53 4.75 24.14
N TYR A 26 12.24 4.03 23.06
CA TYR A 26 12.84 4.24 21.75
C TYR A 26 11.79 4.08 20.64
N ALA A 27 12.09 4.58 19.45
CA ALA A 27 11.21 4.45 18.29
C ALA A 27 11.15 2.98 17.82
N LYS A 28 9.98 2.34 17.97
CA LYS A 28 9.78 0.91 17.66
C LYS A 28 9.43 0.63 16.20
N HIS A 29 9.38 1.64 15.35
CA HIS A 29 9.00 1.51 13.93
C HIS A 29 9.85 0.52 13.12
N ILE A 30 11.10 0.31 13.53
CA ILE A 30 11.98 -0.69 12.90
C ILE A 30 11.43 -2.12 13.02
N PHE A 31 10.54 -2.34 13.97
CA PHE A 31 9.90 -3.65 14.21
C PHE A 31 8.54 -3.78 13.57
N ASP A 32 8.04 -2.72 12.95
CA ASP A 32 6.80 -2.78 12.22
C ASP A 32 6.96 -3.67 10.97
N ILE A 33 5.84 -4.16 10.48
CA ILE A 33 5.82 -4.88 9.23
C ILE A 33 6.07 -3.89 8.09
N ASN A 34 6.91 -4.29 7.14
CA ASN A 34 7.02 -3.59 5.85
C ASN A 34 6.20 -4.35 4.82
N VAL A 35 5.25 -3.67 4.20
CA VAL A 35 4.35 -4.23 3.18
C VAL A 35 4.54 -3.43 1.91
N GLU A 36 4.86 -4.12 0.84
CA GLU A 36 4.93 -3.58 -0.51
C GLU A 36 3.78 -4.16 -1.33
N ILE A 37 3.04 -3.29 -1.99
CA ILE A 37 1.86 -3.65 -2.78
C ILE A 37 2.05 -3.06 -4.16
N VAL A 38 2.16 -3.95 -5.16
CA VAL A 38 2.48 -3.58 -6.54
C VAL A 38 1.42 -4.16 -7.48
N PRO A 39 0.70 -3.31 -8.22
CA PRO A 39 -0.18 -3.78 -9.29
C PRO A 39 0.63 -4.45 -10.39
N ASN A 40 0.24 -5.66 -10.77
CA ASN A 40 0.85 -6.43 -11.84
C ASN A 40 -0.12 -6.53 -13.02
N VAL A 41 0.02 -5.59 -13.94
CA VAL A 41 -0.90 -5.45 -15.10
C VAL A 41 -0.86 -6.69 -16.00
N GLU A 42 0.32 -7.28 -16.20
CA GLU A 42 0.48 -8.47 -17.04
C GLU A 42 -0.21 -9.71 -16.45
N ALA A 43 -0.01 -9.93 -15.14
CA ALA A 43 -0.62 -11.05 -14.44
C ALA A 43 -2.06 -10.76 -13.97
N LYS A 44 -2.56 -9.54 -14.14
CA LYS A 44 -3.88 -9.07 -13.70
C LYS A 44 -4.14 -9.36 -12.21
N CYS A 45 -3.15 -9.11 -11.39
CA CYS A 45 -3.21 -9.31 -9.95
C CYS A 45 -2.47 -8.19 -9.21
N ILE A 46 -2.67 -8.12 -7.91
CA ILE A 46 -1.86 -7.29 -7.02
C ILE A 46 -0.87 -8.21 -6.31
N ASP A 47 0.41 -7.96 -6.55
CA ASP A 47 1.49 -8.63 -5.83
C ASP A 47 1.69 -7.95 -4.48
N VAL A 48 1.61 -8.74 -3.39
CA VAL A 48 1.85 -8.25 -2.03
C VAL A 48 3.04 -8.99 -1.45
N THR A 49 4.09 -8.23 -1.16
CA THR A 49 5.26 -8.75 -0.45
C THR A 49 5.33 -8.15 0.95
N MET A 50 5.64 -9.00 1.91
CA MET A 50 5.75 -8.60 3.31
C MET A 50 7.11 -8.97 3.86
N SER A 51 7.70 -8.04 4.60
CA SER A 51 8.99 -8.27 5.25
C SER A 51 9.00 -7.72 6.67
N LYS A 52 9.92 -8.18 7.47
CA LYS A 52 10.09 -7.76 8.86
C LYS A 52 11.54 -7.64 9.22
N PHE A 53 11.82 -6.86 10.24
CA PHE A 53 13.12 -6.81 10.86
C PHE A 53 13.18 -7.77 12.06
N GLY A 54 14.27 -8.56 12.14
CA GLY A 54 14.51 -9.47 13.26
C GLY A 54 13.59 -10.69 13.28
N GLU A 55 13.47 -11.31 14.45
CA GLU A 55 12.69 -12.53 14.67
C GLU A 55 11.18 -12.28 14.74
N GLY A 56 10.41 -13.35 14.72
CA GLY A 56 8.96 -13.35 14.81
C GLY A 56 8.31 -13.86 13.53
N ASP A 57 7.01 -14.00 13.55
CA ASP A 57 6.19 -14.42 12.42
C ASP A 57 5.35 -13.25 11.89
N ILE A 58 5.23 -13.15 10.59
CA ILE A 58 4.23 -12.29 9.96
C ILE A 58 2.94 -13.09 9.89
N LEU A 59 1.87 -12.55 10.48
CA LEU A 59 0.52 -13.07 10.39
C LEU A 59 -0.34 -12.10 9.58
N TYR A 60 -1.18 -12.62 8.70
CA TYR A 60 -2.08 -11.80 7.90
C TYR A 60 -3.46 -12.41 7.74
N THR A 61 -4.44 -11.57 7.42
CA THR A 61 -5.79 -11.93 6.98
C THR A 61 -6.16 -11.14 5.74
N LEU A 62 -7.07 -11.65 4.92
CA LEU A 62 -7.56 -11.00 3.70
C LEU A 62 -9.03 -10.59 3.80
N ASP A 63 -9.70 -10.97 4.87
CA ASP A 63 -11.10 -10.70 5.15
C ASP A 63 -11.33 -9.53 6.14
N GLY A 64 -10.24 -8.91 6.61
CA GLY A 64 -10.29 -7.84 7.60
C GLY A 64 -10.44 -8.33 9.04
N SER A 65 -10.41 -9.63 9.31
CA SER A 65 -10.39 -10.18 10.66
C SER A 65 -9.06 -9.92 11.38
N ASP A 66 -9.01 -10.14 12.69
CA ASP A 66 -7.81 -9.91 13.48
C ASP A 66 -6.72 -10.94 13.17
N PRO A 67 -5.53 -10.53 12.69
CA PRO A 67 -4.45 -11.44 12.37
C PRO A 67 -3.87 -12.20 13.58
N LEU A 68 -4.05 -11.69 14.79
CA LEU A 68 -3.61 -12.42 16.00
C LEU A 68 -4.51 -13.61 16.33
N THR A 69 -5.76 -13.57 15.91
CA THR A 69 -6.75 -14.61 16.16
C THR A 69 -6.92 -15.54 14.98
N ASN A 70 -7.05 -14.99 13.77
CA ASN A 70 -7.40 -15.73 12.56
C ASN A 70 -6.26 -15.70 11.51
N GLY A 71 -5.09 -15.14 11.87
CA GLY A 71 -4.03 -14.91 10.90
C GLY A 71 -3.38 -16.16 10.36
N ILE A 72 -3.13 -16.13 9.06
CA ILE A 72 -2.32 -17.11 8.35
C ILE A 72 -0.86 -16.65 8.41
N LYS A 73 0.06 -17.59 8.60
CA LYS A 73 1.50 -17.28 8.57
C LYS A 73 1.94 -16.98 7.15
N TYR A 74 2.57 -15.82 6.96
CA TYR A 74 3.12 -15.42 5.68
C TYR A 74 4.43 -16.18 5.39
N THR A 75 4.49 -16.85 4.26
CA THR A 75 5.64 -17.63 3.80
C THR A 75 6.15 -17.21 2.43
N GLU A 76 5.26 -16.68 1.59
CA GLU A 76 5.58 -16.29 0.21
C GLU A 76 4.72 -15.11 -0.24
N ALA A 77 5.12 -14.46 -1.34
CA ALA A 77 4.38 -13.35 -1.91
C ALA A 77 2.93 -13.75 -2.28
N LEU A 78 1.98 -12.87 -1.96
CA LEU A 78 0.57 -13.08 -2.29
C LEU A 78 0.26 -12.48 -3.66
N LYS A 79 -0.59 -13.16 -4.41
CA LYS A 79 -1.16 -12.67 -5.66
C LYS A 79 -2.67 -12.53 -5.50
N LEU A 80 -3.13 -11.29 -5.40
CA LEU A 80 -4.54 -11.00 -5.14
C LEU A 80 -5.25 -10.66 -6.47
N THR A 81 -6.23 -11.46 -6.81
CA THR A 81 -7.07 -11.31 -8.02
C THR A 81 -8.49 -10.87 -7.69
N GLU A 82 -8.81 -10.75 -6.41
CA GLU A 82 -10.11 -10.37 -5.87
C GLU A 82 -9.96 -9.29 -4.81
N ASN A 83 -11.08 -8.69 -4.44
CA ASN A 83 -11.13 -7.70 -3.36
C ASN A 83 -10.66 -8.31 -2.05
N ALA A 84 -9.87 -7.55 -1.30
CA ALA A 84 -9.34 -8.01 -0.02
C ALA A 84 -9.26 -6.88 0.99
N LYS A 85 -9.50 -7.20 2.25
CA LYS A 85 -9.22 -6.33 3.39
C LYS A 85 -7.99 -6.87 4.10
N LEU A 86 -6.81 -6.50 3.59
CA LEU A 86 -5.53 -6.96 4.10
C LEU A 86 -5.27 -6.34 5.48
N ARG A 87 -5.07 -7.20 6.45
CA ARG A 87 -4.49 -6.85 7.74
C ARG A 87 -3.27 -7.72 7.97
N ALA A 88 -2.20 -7.13 8.46
CA ALA A 88 -0.96 -7.86 8.71
C ALA A 88 -0.22 -7.32 9.93
N ILE A 89 0.47 -8.21 10.63
CA ILE A 89 1.16 -7.88 11.88
C ILE A 89 2.38 -8.78 12.07
N VAL A 90 3.38 -8.28 12.77
CA VAL A 90 4.52 -9.12 13.21
C VAL A 90 4.30 -9.53 14.65
N LYS A 91 4.17 -10.84 14.89
CA LYS A 91 4.07 -11.46 16.21
C LYS A 91 5.43 -11.99 16.64
N ARG A 92 5.89 -11.57 17.81
CA ARG A 92 7.14 -12.01 18.47
C ARG A 92 6.81 -12.70 19.79
N ALA A 93 7.78 -13.38 20.37
CA ALA A 93 7.59 -14.10 21.63
C ALA A 93 7.07 -13.19 22.77
N LYS A 94 7.52 -11.94 22.85
CA LYS A 94 7.19 -11.01 23.92
C LYS A 94 6.51 -9.71 23.46
N SER A 95 6.31 -9.52 22.17
CA SER A 95 5.76 -8.27 21.65
C SER A 95 5.02 -8.48 20.32
N VAL A 96 4.17 -7.53 20.02
CA VAL A 96 3.42 -7.47 18.77
C VAL A 96 3.75 -6.13 18.11
N GLY A 97 4.06 -6.14 16.82
CA GLY A 97 4.34 -4.94 16.04
C GLY A 97 3.06 -4.12 15.78
N LYS A 98 3.24 -2.95 15.18
CA LYS A 98 2.11 -2.17 14.71
C LYS A 98 1.42 -2.90 13.56
N GLU A 99 0.09 -2.92 13.60
CA GLU A 99 -0.71 -3.53 12.56
C GLU A 99 -0.74 -2.68 11.30
N PHE A 100 -0.55 -3.32 10.16
CA PHE A 100 -0.79 -2.75 8.84
C PHE A 100 -2.20 -3.09 8.38
N LYS A 101 -2.91 -2.12 7.77
CA LYS A 101 -4.25 -2.29 7.20
C LYS A 101 -4.35 -1.58 5.87
N THR A 102 -4.95 -2.24 4.91
CA THR A 102 -5.33 -1.62 3.63
C THR A 102 -6.47 -2.39 2.98
N ASP A 103 -7.33 -1.68 2.26
CA ASP A 103 -8.34 -2.27 1.41
C ASP A 103 -7.83 -2.31 -0.03
N ILE A 104 -8.08 -3.42 -0.70
CA ILE A 104 -7.79 -3.66 -2.11
C ILE A 104 -9.13 -3.83 -2.80
N GLU A 105 -9.45 -2.93 -3.72
CA GLU A 105 -10.75 -2.87 -4.38
C GLU A 105 -10.57 -2.96 -5.89
N LEU A 106 -10.64 -4.17 -6.41
CA LEU A 106 -10.58 -4.42 -7.85
C LEU A 106 -11.97 -4.22 -8.48
N SER A 107 -12.00 -3.63 -9.65
CA SER A 107 -13.19 -3.38 -10.45
C SER A 107 -13.01 -3.88 -11.87
N LYS A 108 -14.05 -3.76 -12.71
CA LYS A 108 -13.95 -4.10 -14.13
C LYS A 108 -12.91 -3.28 -14.89
N SER A 109 -12.62 -2.07 -14.41
CA SER A 109 -11.61 -1.18 -14.99
C SER A 109 -10.19 -1.43 -14.45
N SER A 110 -10.04 -2.18 -13.36
CA SER A 110 -8.73 -2.41 -12.77
C SER A 110 -7.76 -3.06 -13.75
N MET A 111 -6.56 -2.48 -13.85
CA MET A 111 -5.46 -2.96 -14.72
C MET A 111 -5.82 -3.03 -16.21
N LYS A 112 -6.80 -2.26 -16.67
CA LYS A 112 -7.13 -2.11 -18.10
C LYS A 112 -6.24 -1.04 -18.73
N PRO A 113 -6.08 -1.03 -20.08
CA PRO A 113 -5.38 0.07 -20.74
C PRO A 113 -6.08 1.39 -20.45
N ILE A 114 -5.30 2.38 -20.02
CA ILE A 114 -5.78 3.73 -19.70
C ILE A 114 -4.88 4.77 -20.33
N THR A 115 -5.47 5.84 -20.83
CA THR A 115 -4.75 7.00 -21.35
C THR A 115 -5.32 8.28 -20.75
N LEU A 116 -4.45 9.24 -20.48
CA LEU A 116 -4.82 10.59 -20.06
C LEU A 116 -4.64 11.54 -21.23
N LYS A 117 -5.55 12.50 -21.39
CA LYS A 117 -5.41 13.59 -22.37
C LYS A 117 -4.42 14.61 -21.89
N ASN A 118 -4.45 14.95 -20.60
CA ASN A 118 -3.55 15.88 -19.94
C ASN A 118 -2.62 15.11 -19.00
N GLU A 119 -1.35 15.52 -18.94
CA GLU A 119 -0.39 14.92 -18.02
C GLU A 119 -0.61 15.43 -16.60
N PRO A 120 -0.54 14.57 -15.59
CA PRO A 120 -0.54 14.98 -14.20
C PRO A 120 0.65 15.87 -13.88
N HIS A 121 0.49 16.79 -12.93
CA HIS A 121 1.57 17.68 -12.47
C HIS A 121 2.78 16.85 -11.98
N GLU A 122 3.99 17.26 -12.35
CA GLU A 122 5.25 16.51 -12.10
C GLU A 122 5.44 16.03 -10.66
N ASN A 123 5.02 16.85 -9.67
CA ASN A 123 5.12 16.50 -8.23
C ASN A 123 4.01 15.57 -7.74
N TYR A 124 2.96 15.34 -8.54
CA TYR A 124 1.76 14.58 -8.16
C TYR A 124 1.32 13.68 -9.31
N ARG A 125 2.21 12.91 -9.87
CA ARG A 125 1.87 11.97 -10.96
C ARG A 125 2.00 10.51 -10.59
N PHE A 126 2.57 10.19 -9.43
CA PHE A 126 2.81 8.83 -8.94
C PHE A 126 3.13 7.81 -10.07
N ASP A 127 2.19 6.90 -10.39
CA ASP A 127 2.29 5.95 -11.51
C ASP A 127 1.46 6.41 -12.74
N GLY A 128 1.26 7.72 -12.87
CA GLY A 128 0.50 8.32 -13.98
C GLY A 128 -0.94 7.82 -14.03
N ALA A 129 -1.39 7.49 -15.25
CA ALA A 129 -2.74 7.02 -15.50
C ALA A 129 -3.11 5.75 -14.73
N ASN A 130 -2.16 4.84 -14.52
CA ASN A 130 -2.39 3.57 -13.82
C ASN A 130 -2.87 3.76 -12.39
N THR A 131 -2.49 4.87 -11.74
CA THR A 131 -2.96 5.21 -10.38
C THR A 131 -4.48 5.26 -10.26
N LEU A 132 -5.21 5.52 -11.36
CA LEU A 132 -6.68 5.59 -11.37
C LEU A 132 -7.34 4.22 -11.38
N ILE A 133 -6.61 3.17 -11.75
CA ILE A 133 -7.14 1.83 -11.98
C ILE A 133 -6.33 0.72 -11.32
N ASP A 134 -5.46 1.07 -10.38
CA ASP A 134 -4.59 0.12 -9.68
C ASP A 134 -5.31 -0.68 -8.58
N GLY A 135 -6.57 -0.36 -8.26
CA GLY A 135 -7.33 -1.03 -7.21
C GLY A 135 -6.92 -0.67 -5.79
N LEU A 136 -6.12 0.40 -5.63
CA LEU A 136 -5.59 0.83 -4.34
C LEU A 136 -6.08 2.24 -3.98
N SER A 137 -6.45 2.42 -2.72
CA SER A 137 -6.84 3.74 -2.22
C SER A 137 -5.63 4.62 -1.94
N GLY A 138 -5.67 5.89 -2.36
CA GLY A 138 -4.68 6.91 -2.03
C GLY A 138 -4.67 7.30 -0.55
N GLY A 139 -5.71 6.91 0.20
CA GLY A 139 -5.87 7.28 1.60
C GLY A 139 -6.19 8.78 1.79
N LYS A 140 -6.19 9.24 3.04
CA LYS A 140 -6.55 10.62 3.38
C LYS A 140 -5.42 11.64 3.17
N ASN A 141 -4.20 11.17 3.07
CA ASN A 141 -3.03 12.04 2.95
C ASN A 141 -2.49 12.02 1.51
N TYR A 142 -2.68 13.11 0.79
CA TYR A 142 -2.20 13.24 -0.60
C TYR A 142 -0.66 13.18 -0.72
N LYS A 143 0.08 13.40 0.39
CA LYS A 143 1.55 13.30 0.43
C LYS A 143 2.07 11.86 0.44
N THR A 144 1.19 10.86 0.45
CA THR A 144 1.59 9.45 0.45
C THR A 144 2.11 8.93 -0.89
N GLY A 145 1.98 9.74 -1.94
CA GLY A 145 2.41 9.39 -3.29
C GLY A 145 1.38 8.64 -4.15
N ARG A 146 0.29 8.14 -3.58
CA ARG A 146 -0.78 7.42 -4.32
C ARG A 146 -1.90 8.36 -4.78
N TRP A 147 -1.54 9.52 -5.29
CA TRP A 147 -2.45 10.52 -5.82
C TRP A 147 -1.89 11.13 -7.08
N ILE A 148 -2.75 11.38 -8.05
CA ILE A 148 -2.43 12.22 -9.19
C ILE A 148 -3.20 13.53 -9.08
N ALA A 149 -2.60 14.62 -9.52
CA ALA A 149 -3.23 15.94 -9.53
C ALA A 149 -2.90 16.70 -10.81
N PHE A 150 -3.82 17.56 -11.20
CA PHE A 150 -3.69 18.43 -12.36
C PHE A 150 -3.67 19.88 -11.90
N PHE A 151 -2.90 20.72 -12.56
CA PHE A 151 -2.82 22.14 -12.26
C PHE A 151 -3.30 22.95 -13.46
N GLY A 152 -4.47 23.56 -13.32
CA GLY A 152 -5.09 24.34 -14.40
C GLY A 152 -5.74 23.51 -15.53
N GLU A 153 -5.64 22.18 -15.45
CA GLU A 153 -6.18 21.25 -16.42
C GLU A 153 -7.19 20.29 -15.76
N ASN A 154 -8.12 19.79 -16.55
CA ASN A 154 -9.09 18.81 -16.07
C ASN A 154 -8.57 17.40 -16.21
N LEU A 155 -9.02 16.50 -15.34
CA LEU A 155 -8.89 15.05 -15.55
C LEU A 155 -9.76 14.66 -16.78
N ASP A 156 -9.12 14.14 -17.80
CA ASP A 156 -9.76 13.56 -18.97
C ASP A 156 -9.04 12.21 -19.24
N ALA A 157 -9.72 11.11 -18.92
CA ALA A 157 -9.17 9.77 -18.96
C ALA A 157 -10.03 8.86 -19.84
N LYS A 158 -9.38 8.04 -20.65
CA LYS A 158 -10.03 7.01 -21.47
C LYS A 158 -9.53 5.64 -21.01
N ILE A 159 -10.46 4.78 -20.58
CA ILE A 159 -10.19 3.39 -20.22
C ILE A 159 -10.74 2.49 -21.34
N ASP A 160 -9.87 1.65 -21.88
CA ASP A 160 -10.27 0.64 -22.85
C ASP A 160 -10.69 -0.64 -22.13
N MET A 161 -11.96 -0.94 -22.16
CA MET A 161 -12.52 -2.13 -21.51
C MET A 161 -12.19 -3.42 -22.27
N ILE A 162 -11.57 -3.32 -23.49
CA ILE A 162 -11.17 -4.42 -24.38
C ILE A 162 -12.38 -5.14 -24.99
N GLU A 163 -13.38 -5.43 -24.18
CA GLU A 163 -14.62 -6.10 -24.59
C GLU A 163 -15.82 -5.27 -24.16
N GLU A 164 -16.94 -5.40 -24.90
CA GLU A 164 -18.19 -4.76 -24.52
C GLU A 164 -18.67 -5.32 -23.18
N GLN A 165 -18.96 -4.43 -22.24
CA GLN A 165 -19.36 -4.78 -20.88
C GLN A 165 -20.49 -3.88 -20.40
N GLU A 166 -21.42 -4.47 -19.66
CA GLU A 166 -22.42 -3.71 -18.94
C GLU A 166 -21.79 -2.99 -17.74
N ILE A 167 -21.94 -1.67 -17.70
CA ILE A 167 -21.45 -0.81 -16.62
C ILE A 167 -22.65 -0.16 -15.94
N SER A 168 -22.91 -0.52 -14.70
CA SER A 168 -24.02 0.03 -13.91
C SER A 168 -23.59 1.19 -13.01
N ASN A 169 -22.32 1.31 -12.69
CA ASN A 169 -21.80 2.35 -11.80
C ASN A 169 -20.38 2.74 -12.17
N LEU A 170 -20.07 4.03 -12.03
CA LEU A 170 -18.74 4.59 -12.11
C LEU A 170 -18.46 5.33 -10.81
N SER A 171 -17.39 4.96 -10.12
CA SER A 171 -16.93 5.63 -8.91
C SER A 171 -15.45 5.96 -9.02
N PHE A 172 -15.05 7.09 -8.45
CA PHE A 172 -13.65 7.46 -8.31
C PHE A 172 -13.42 8.20 -7.00
N GLN A 173 -12.21 8.10 -6.48
CA GLN A 173 -11.83 8.72 -5.24
C GLN A 173 -11.19 10.06 -5.49
N CYS A 174 -11.66 11.11 -4.78
CA CYS A 174 -11.10 12.44 -4.83
C CYS A 174 -10.60 12.87 -3.46
N ASN A 175 -9.49 13.57 -3.42
CA ASN A 175 -9.05 14.27 -2.22
C ASN A 175 -9.55 15.73 -2.24
N LEU A 176 -10.07 16.18 -1.11
CA LEU A 176 -10.48 17.57 -0.92
C LEU A 176 -9.78 18.12 0.32
N THR A 177 -8.78 18.97 0.10
CA THR A 177 -8.04 19.60 1.20
C THR A 177 -7.96 21.12 0.97
N LYS A 178 -8.96 21.83 1.49
CA LYS A 178 -9.11 23.28 1.26
C LYS A 178 -7.90 24.11 1.71
N GLY A 179 -7.25 23.71 2.80
CA GLY A 179 -6.06 24.40 3.33
C GLY A 179 -4.84 24.34 2.39
N ASP A 180 -4.79 23.32 1.53
CA ASP A 180 -3.69 23.10 0.59
C ASP A 180 -4.12 23.38 -0.87
N TRP A 181 -5.22 24.11 -1.07
CA TRP A 181 -5.75 24.51 -2.39
C TRP A 181 -6.09 23.32 -3.31
N ILE A 182 -6.42 22.19 -2.73
CA ILE A 182 -6.86 21.01 -3.48
C ILE A 182 -8.39 21.04 -3.59
N PHE A 183 -8.90 21.16 -4.79
CA PHE A 183 -10.32 21.26 -5.09
C PHE A 183 -10.74 20.25 -6.14
N ASN A 184 -11.95 19.71 -5.98
CA ASN A 184 -12.65 18.97 -7.01
C ASN A 184 -13.70 19.91 -7.62
N ARG A 185 -13.71 20.02 -8.93
CA ARG A 185 -14.85 20.55 -9.69
C ARG A 185 -15.43 19.37 -10.47
N LEU A 186 -16.60 18.94 -10.08
CA LEU A 186 -17.43 18.02 -10.83
C LEU A 186 -18.22 18.78 -11.89
#